data_aa4da78ef6a2c0fed5afe8690cc57bcc
#
_entry.id   aa4da78ef6a2c0fed5afe8690cc57bcc
#
_cell.length_a   1.000
_cell.length_b   1.000
_cell.length_c   1.000
_cell.angle_alpha   90.00
_cell.angle_beta   90.00
_cell.angle_gamma   90.00
#
_symmetry.space_group_name_H-M   'P 1'
#
loop_
_entity.id
_entity.type
_entity.pdbx_description
1 polymer ?
#
loop_
_entity_poly.entity_id
_entity_poly.type
_entity_poly.pdbx_seq_one_letter_code
_entity_poly.pdbx_strand_id
1 'polypeptide(L)'
;MNPNNWFTVWTFIIIATLLSIGFGNSVKNNRLPFKSSMAFSDRQRKFIQVWAKIALIIGVIIPIVMAIAFWERPMLRQFFSYYIVVVIVQLSSEISFSRILCKSVVVVIGTLYTGFRIWQLWTGLPLMPDSQPWLSLFWLVGLFWVANLIMLFTLAIPSILPESAINNQSTERSTDL
;
A
#
# COMPACT_ATOMS: atom_id res chain seq x y z
N MET A 1 -9.70 10.46 -14.97
CA MET A 1 -9.16 9.10 -15.26
C MET A 1 -10.01 8.09 -14.50
N ASN A 2 -10.56 7.07 -15.16
CA ASN A 2 -11.37 6.05 -14.51
C ASN A 2 -10.44 4.92 -14.04
N PRO A 3 -10.28 4.66 -12.71
CA PRO A 3 -9.39 3.62 -12.17
C PRO A 3 -9.87 2.19 -12.50
N ASN A 4 -11.08 2.07 -13.03
CA ASN A 4 -11.68 0.82 -13.44
C ASN A 4 -11.49 0.54 -14.94
N ASN A 5 -10.45 1.12 -15.54
CA ASN A 5 -10.04 0.87 -16.92
C ASN A 5 -8.67 0.20 -16.96
N TRP A 6 -8.49 -0.83 -17.76
CA TRP A 6 -7.21 -1.53 -17.97
C TRP A 6 -6.06 -0.58 -18.26
N PHE A 7 -6.29 0.44 -19.08
CA PHE A 7 -5.26 1.42 -19.39
C PHE A 7 -4.75 2.13 -18.14
N THR A 8 -5.66 2.59 -17.27
CA THR A 8 -5.28 3.28 -16.01
C THR A 8 -4.52 2.36 -15.06
N VAL A 9 -4.97 1.10 -14.92
CA VAL A 9 -4.31 0.12 -14.06
C VAL A 9 -2.89 -0.17 -14.54
N TRP A 10 -2.71 -0.45 -15.84
CA TRP A 10 -1.38 -0.72 -16.39
C TRP A 10 -0.46 0.50 -16.34
N THR A 11 -0.97 1.68 -16.66
CA THR A 11 -0.19 2.93 -16.54
C THR A 11 0.29 3.14 -15.13
N PHE A 12 -0.58 2.95 -14.13
CA PHE A 12 -0.19 3.03 -12.72
C PHE A 12 0.89 1.99 -12.36
N ILE A 13 0.70 0.72 -12.73
CA ILE A 13 1.65 -0.35 -12.44
C ILE A 13 3.02 -0.02 -13.03
N ILE A 14 3.09 0.43 -14.29
CA ILE A 14 4.35 0.81 -14.94
C ILE A 14 5.03 1.96 -14.20
N ILE A 15 4.30 3.04 -13.90
CA ILE A 15 4.84 4.20 -13.21
C ILE A 15 5.31 3.81 -11.79
N ALA A 16 4.49 3.10 -11.02
CA ALA A 16 4.82 2.66 -9.66
C ALA A 16 6.05 1.74 -9.65
N THR A 17 6.17 0.85 -10.64
CA THR A 17 7.33 -0.03 -10.81
C THR A 17 8.60 0.76 -11.11
N LEU A 18 8.54 1.70 -12.07
CA LEU A 18 9.69 2.54 -12.42
C LEU A 18 10.15 3.42 -11.24
N LEU A 19 9.21 4.03 -10.52
CA LEU A 19 9.52 4.82 -9.32
C LEU A 19 10.16 3.96 -8.23
N SER A 20 9.65 2.75 -8.02
CA SER A 20 10.19 1.82 -7.01
C SER A 20 11.60 1.35 -7.37
N ILE A 21 11.87 1.05 -8.64
CA ILE A 21 13.21 0.68 -9.13
C ILE A 21 14.15 1.89 -9.00
N GLY A 22 13.72 3.07 -9.43
CA GLY A 22 14.51 4.30 -9.34
C GLY A 22 14.89 4.62 -7.89
N PHE A 23 13.92 4.56 -6.97
CA PHE A 23 14.15 4.75 -5.53
C PHE A 23 15.11 3.70 -4.98
N GLY A 24 14.82 2.42 -5.19
CA GLY A 24 15.62 1.33 -4.65
C GLY A 24 17.06 1.35 -5.16
N ASN A 25 17.28 1.67 -6.45
CA ASN A 25 18.61 1.81 -7.03
C ASN A 25 19.35 3.04 -6.46
N SER A 26 18.66 4.16 -6.27
CA SER A 26 19.25 5.37 -5.68
C SER A 26 19.66 5.16 -4.22
N VAL A 27 18.87 4.43 -3.43
CA VAL A 27 19.21 4.07 -2.04
C VAL A 27 20.39 3.06 -2.04
N LYS A 28 20.36 2.04 -2.89
CA LYS A 28 21.44 1.04 -2.99
C LYS A 28 22.78 1.66 -3.37
N ASN A 29 22.78 2.69 -4.21
CA ASN A 29 23.97 3.41 -4.65
C ASN A 29 24.32 4.61 -3.75
N ASN A 30 23.73 4.74 -2.56
CA ASN A 30 23.97 5.83 -1.61
C ASN A 30 23.73 7.24 -2.20
N ARG A 31 22.89 7.37 -3.24
CA ARG A 31 22.51 8.67 -3.82
C ARG A 31 21.43 9.38 -3.02
N LEU A 32 20.64 8.64 -2.24
CA LEU A 32 19.62 9.17 -1.35
C LEU A 32 20.00 8.86 0.10
N PRO A 33 19.77 9.78 1.05
CA PRO A 33 20.10 9.61 2.46
C PRO A 33 19.08 8.75 3.20
N PHE A 34 18.64 7.64 2.60
CA PHE A 34 17.72 6.68 3.22
C PHE A 34 18.46 5.42 3.66
N LYS A 35 18.02 4.86 4.79
CA LYS A 35 18.56 3.56 5.25
C LYS A 35 18.12 2.45 4.26
N SER A 36 19.05 1.59 3.87
CA SER A 36 18.76 0.44 2.99
C SER A 36 17.92 -0.65 3.67
N SER A 37 17.83 -0.63 5.01
CA SER A 37 17.05 -1.55 5.82
C SER A 37 16.16 -0.77 6.78
N MET A 38 14.96 -1.31 7.06
CA MET A 38 14.03 -0.76 8.02
C MET A 38 14.52 -1.04 9.46
N ALA A 39 14.62 0.00 10.28
CA ALA A 39 15.02 -0.09 11.68
C ALA A 39 13.76 -0.15 12.58
N PHE A 40 13.24 -1.35 12.81
CA PHE A 40 12.11 -1.56 13.70
C PHE A 40 12.55 -2.13 15.04
N SER A 41 11.95 -1.65 16.13
CA SER A 41 12.04 -2.31 17.45
C SER A 41 11.31 -3.67 17.41
N ASP A 42 11.60 -4.56 18.37
CA ASP A 42 10.95 -5.89 18.42
C ASP A 42 9.44 -5.80 18.60
N ARG A 43 8.94 -4.78 19.32
CA ARG A 43 7.51 -4.51 19.48
C ARG A 43 6.88 -4.09 18.13
N GLN A 44 7.52 -3.18 17.40
CA GLN A 44 7.06 -2.74 16.08
C GLN A 44 7.07 -3.88 15.07
N ARG A 45 8.09 -4.73 15.10
CA ARG A 45 8.19 -5.91 14.23
C ARG A 45 7.03 -6.87 14.47
N LYS A 46 6.71 -7.20 15.72
CA LYS A 46 5.56 -8.04 16.08
C LYS A 46 4.24 -7.41 15.61
N PHE A 47 4.07 -6.12 15.84
CA PHE A 47 2.89 -5.38 15.38
C PHE A 47 2.72 -5.47 13.84
N ILE A 48 3.79 -5.21 13.08
CA ILE A 48 3.76 -5.26 11.60
C ILE A 48 3.45 -6.68 11.11
N GLN A 49 3.95 -7.72 11.76
CA GLN A 49 3.63 -9.10 11.40
C GLN A 49 2.14 -9.44 11.60
N VAL A 50 1.54 -9.00 12.71
CA VAL A 50 0.10 -9.15 12.95
C VAL A 50 -0.70 -8.33 11.95
N TRP A 51 -0.29 -7.07 11.72
CA TRP A 51 -0.91 -6.17 10.77
C TRP A 51 -0.91 -6.74 9.35
N ALA A 52 0.19 -7.33 8.90
CA ALA A 52 0.29 -7.97 7.60
C ALA A 52 -0.69 -9.16 7.43
N LYS A 53 -0.93 -9.94 8.50
CA LYS A 53 -1.94 -11.01 8.48
C LYS A 53 -3.36 -10.45 8.37
N ILE A 54 -3.66 -9.37 9.09
CA ILE A 54 -4.95 -8.67 9.00
C ILE A 54 -5.12 -8.08 7.59
N ALA A 55 -4.05 -7.49 7.03
CA ALA A 55 -4.04 -6.97 5.66
C ALA A 55 -4.34 -8.05 4.62
N LEU A 56 -3.83 -9.27 4.81
CA LEU A 56 -4.14 -10.39 3.93
C LEU A 56 -5.62 -10.77 3.99
N ILE A 57 -6.20 -10.80 5.19
CA ILE A 57 -7.61 -11.16 5.35
C ILE A 57 -8.51 -10.06 4.80
N ILE A 58 -8.36 -8.82 5.26
CA ILE A 58 -9.26 -7.71 4.90
C ILE A 58 -8.98 -7.23 3.49
N GLY A 59 -7.71 -7.08 3.12
CA GLY A 59 -7.30 -6.49 1.85
C GLY A 59 -7.26 -7.44 0.67
N VAL A 60 -7.27 -8.78 0.89
CA VAL A 60 -7.18 -9.78 -0.17
C VAL A 60 -8.35 -10.76 -0.12
N ILE A 61 -8.57 -11.45 1.01
CA ILE A 61 -9.59 -12.51 1.08
C ILE A 61 -11.00 -11.93 0.91
N ILE A 62 -11.33 -10.83 1.61
CA ILE A 62 -12.66 -10.21 1.49
C ILE A 62 -12.94 -9.76 0.04
N PRO A 63 -12.05 -9.02 -0.66
CA PRO A 63 -12.27 -8.68 -2.07
C PRO A 63 -12.38 -9.88 -3.00
N ILE A 64 -11.69 -10.99 -2.75
CA ILE A 64 -11.84 -12.23 -3.52
C ILE A 64 -13.24 -12.81 -3.31
N VAL A 65 -13.71 -12.88 -2.06
CA VAL A 65 -15.07 -13.36 -1.74
C VAL A 65 -16.11 -12.49 -2.43
N MET A 66 -15.92 -11.16 -2.40
CA MET A 66 -16.81 -10.22 -3.10
C MET A 66 -16.77 -10.41 -4.63
N ALA A 67 -15.59 -10.66 -5.21
CA ALA A 67 -15.45 -10.96 -6.64
C ALA A 67 -16.24 -12.20 -7.05
N ILE A 68 -16.21 -13.24 -6.22
CA ILE A 68 -16.97 -14.48 -6.44
C ILE A 68 -18.48 -14.23 -6.27
N ALA A 69 -18.88 -13.53 -5.21
CA ALA A 69 -20.28 -13.23 -4.92
C ALA A 69 -20.95 -12.36 -6.02
N PHE A 70 -20.17 -11.50 -6.66
CA PHE A 70 -20.66 -10.61 -7.72
C PHE A 70 -20.26 -11.06 -9.13
N TRP A 71 -19.96 -12.36 -9.30
CA TRP A 71 -19.51 -12.90 -10.60
C TRP A 71 -20.48 -12.64 -11.75
N GLU A 72 -21.79 -12.69 -11.48
CA GLU A 72 -22.86 -12.43 -12.45
C GLU A 72 -23.02 -10.94 -12.83
N ARG A 73 -22.36 -10.02 -12.10
CA ARG A 73 -22.44 -8.58 -12.35
C ARG A 73 -21.17 -8.11 -13.08
N PRO A 74 -21.22 -7.86 -14.41
CA PRO A 74 -20.01 -7.61 -15.21
C PRO A 74 -19.16 -6.45 -14.69
N MET A 75 -19.81 -5.34 -14.29
CA MET A 75 -19.11 -4.13 -13.78
C MET A 75 -18.34 -4.42 -12.49
N LEU A 76 -18.97 -5.12 -11.51
CA LEU A 76 -18.32 -5.45 -10.24
C LEU A 76 -17.24 -6.53 -10.41
N ARG A 77 -17.51 -7.54 -11.25
CA ARG A 77 -16.50 -8.54 -11.60
C ARG A 77 -15.25 -7.87 -12.20
N GLN A 78 -15.43 -6.95 -13.13
CA GLN A 78 -14.34 -6.22 -13.75
C GLN A 78 -13.59 -5.37 -12.71
N PHE A 79 -14.30 -4.65 -11.85
CA PHE A 79 -13.73 -3.86 -10.77
C PHE A 79 -12.85 -4.71 -9.85
N PHE A 80 -13.38 -5.80 -9.30
CA PHE A 80 -12.63 -6.66 -8.39
C PHE A 80 -11.47 -7.40 -9.10
N SER A 81 -11.61 -7.73 -10.39
CA SER A 81 -10.50 -8.29 -11.18
C SER A 81 -9.33 -7.31 -11.25
N TYR A 82 -9.58 -6.04 -11.53
CA TYR A 82 -8.53 -5.01 -11.53
C TYR A 82 -7.91 -4.82 -10.15
N TYR A 83 -8.73 -4.80 -9.12
CA TYR A 83 -8.26 -4.71 -7.75
C TYR A 83 -7.31 -5.86 -7.39
N ILE A 84 -7.70 -7.11 -7.69
CA ILE A 84 -6.90 -8.31 -7.41
C ILE A 84 -5.59 -8.30 -8.21
N VAL A 85 -5.61 -7.89 -9.48
CA VAL A 85 -4.39 -7.75 -10.30
C VAL A 85 -3.40 -6.78 -9.64
N VAL A 86 -3.87 -5.62 -9.19
CA VAL A 86 -3.04 -4.63 -8.48
C VAL A 86 -2.44 -5.23 -7.20
N VAL A 87 -3.22 -6.02 -6.44
CA VAL A 87 -2.73 -6.71 -5.23
C VAL A 87 -1.61 -7.70 -5.57
N ILE A 88 -1.82 -8.55 -6.58
CA ILE A 88 -0.84 -9.58 -6.98
C ILE A 88 0.46 -8.92 -7.45
N VAL A 89 0.37 -7.88 -8.29
CA VAL A 89 1.55 -7.16 -8.78
C VAL A 89 2.28 -6.49 -7.63
N GLN A 90 1.59 -5.87 -6.67
CA GLN A 90 2.23 -5.28 -5.49
C GLN A 90 3.00 -6.33 -4.70
N LEU A 91 2.36 -7.43 -4.29
CA LEU A 91 3.02 -8.48 -3.49
C LEU A 91 4.24 -9.06 -4.20
N SER A 92 4.11 -9.30 -5.51
CA SER A 92 5.22 -9.78 -6.34
C SER A 92 6.37 -8.77 -6.40
N SER A 93 6.06 -7.48 -6.54
CA SER A 93 7.04 -6.39 -6.56
C SER A 93 7.73 -6.23 -5.21
N GLU A 94 6.99 -6.28 -4.10
CA GLU A 94 7.55 -6.20 -2.74
C GLU A 94 8.54 -7.34 -2.48
N ILE A 95 8.18 -8.57 -2.81
CA ILE A 95 9.04 -9.74 -2.64
C ILE A 95 10.29 -9.64 -3.52
N SER A 96 10.12 -9.30 -4.80
CA SER A 96 11.21 -9.27 -5.76
C SER A 96 12.19 -8.13 -5.48
N PHE A 97 11.67 -6.91 -5.31
CA PHE A 97 12.53 -5.72 -5.16
C PHE A 97 13.17 -5.63 -3.79
N SER A 98 12.54 -6.16 -2.73
CA SER A 98 13.18 -6.26 -1.41
C SER A 98 14.43 -7.16 -1.42
N ARG A 99 14.47 -8.15 -2.31
CA ARG A 99 15.61 -9.07 -2.47
C ARG A 99 16.69 -8.50 -3.39
N ILE A 100 16.29 -7.85 -4.49
CA ILE A 100 17.21 -7.41 -5.55
C ILE A 100 17.82 -6.04 -5.23
N LEU A 101 17.03 -5.12 -4.68
CA LEU A 101 17.43 -3.73 -4.43
C LEU A 101 17.77 -3.50 -2.96
N CYS A 102 16.76 -3.18 -2.15
CA CYS A 102 16.91 -2.95 -0.72
C CYS A 102 15.56 -3.17 -0.01
N LYS A 103 15.59 -3.43 1.31
CA LYS A 103 14.35 -3.64 2.08
C LYS A 103 13.48 -2.40 2.17
N SER A 104 14.06 -1.21 2.14
CA SER A 104 13.33 0.07 2.23
C SER A 104 12.43 0.33 1.02
N VAL A 105 12.66 -0.31 -0.14
CA VAL A 105 11.80 -0.15 -1.32
C VAL A 105 10.36 -0.63 -1.07
N VAL A 106 10.16 -1.57 -0.15
CA VAL A 106 8.83 -2.07 0.24
C VAL A 106 7.95 -0.95 0.79
N VAL A 107 8.54 0.03 1.48
CA VAL A 107 7.80 1.18 2.02
C VAL A 107 7.23 2.03 0.87
N VAL A 108 8.02 2.28 -0.16
CA VAL A 108 7.58 3.06 -1.33
C VAL A 108 6.50 2.31 -2.11
N ILE A 109 6.72 1.03 -2.38
CA ILE A 109 5.73 0.17 -3.05
C ILE A 109 4.43 0.17 -2.24
N GLY A 110 4.52 -0.14 -0.94
CA GLY A 110 3.37 -0.16 -0.05
C GLY A 110 2.58 1.15 -0.07
N THR A 111 3.26 2.29 -0.02
CA THR A 111 2.63 3.62 -0.03
C THR A 111 1.92 3.91 -1.36
N LEU A 112 2.60 3.71 -2.50
CA LEU A 112 2.05 3.97 -3.83
C LEU A 112 0.81 3.08 -4.10
N TYR A 113 0.95 1.79 -3.86
CA TYR A 113 -0.14 0.84 -4.12
C TYR A 113 -1.30 0.99 -3.14
N THR A 114 -1.05 1.34 -1.87
CA THR A 114 -2.13 1.63 -0.91
C THR A 114 -2.90 2.88 -1.32
N GLY A 115 -2.22 3.96 -1.72
CA GLY A 115 -2.86 5.16 -2.22
C GLY A 115 -3.73 4.90 -3.45
N PHE A 116 -3.22 4.13 -4.42
CA PHE A 116 -3.99 3.74 -5.60
C PHE A 116 -5.23 2.91 -5.25
N ARG A 117 -5.14 1.98 -4.30
CA ARG A 117 -6.30 1.18 -3.86
C ARG A 117 -7.38 2.01 -3.18
N ILE A 118 -7.00 2.97 -2.34
CA ILE A 118 -7.96 3.89 -1.72
C ILE A 118 -8.71 4.64 -2.82
N TRP A 119 -8.00 5.18 -3.80
CA TRP A 119 -8.62 5.86 -4.93
C TRP A 119 -9.50 4.91 -5.77
N GLN A 120 -9.05 3.69 -6.04
CA GLN A 120 -9.80 2.67 -6.77
C GLN A 120 -11.10 2.30 -6.02
N LEU A 121 -11.04 2.07 -4.70
CA LEU A 121 -12.21 1.78 -3.88
C LEU A 121 -13.17 2.96 -3.83
N TRP A 122 -12.66 4.18 -3.65
CA TRP A 122 -13.49 5.37 -3.66
C TRP A 122 -14.32 5.52 -4.94
N THR A 123 -13.67 5.31 -6.09
CA THR A 123 -14.35 5.39 -7.39
C THR A 123 -15.21 4.16 -7.71
N GLY A 124 -14.99 3.04 -7.04
CA GLY A 124 -15.81 1.83 -7.12
C GLY A 124 -17.07 1.86 -6.26
N LEU A 125 -17.14 2.77 -5.29
CA LEU A 125 -18.27 2.85 -4.35
C LEU A 125 -19.65 2.97 -5.04
N PRO A 126 -19.82 3.78 -6.11
CA PRO A 126 -21.10 3.87 -6.81
C PRO A 126 -21.55 2.58 -7.52
N LEU A 127 -20.65 1.61 -7.71
CA LEU A 127 -20.96 0.33 -8.32
C LEU A 127 -21.55 -0.66 -7.31
N MET A 128 -21.35 -0.40 -6.01
CA MET A 128 -21.77 -1.32 -4.96
C MET A 128 -23.28 -1.23 -4.75
N PRO A 129 -23.96 -2.40 -4.57
CA PRO A 129 -25.35 -2.40 -4.18
C PRO A 129 -25.50 -1.92 -2.74
N ASP A 130 -26.61 -1.22 -2.45
CA ASP A 130 -26.94 -0.76 -1.10
C ASP A 130 -27.34 -1.89 -0.12
N SER A 131 -27.13 -3.14 -0.55
CA SER A 131 -27.49 -4.32 0.25
C SER A 131 -26.42 -4.67 1.27
N GLN A 132 -26.82 -4.91 2.50
CA GLN A 132 -25.98 -5.49 3.55
C GLN A 132 -25.86 -7.01 3.34
N PRO A 133 -24.71 -7.64 3.65
CA PRO A 133 -23.51 -7.06 4.33
C PRO A 133 -22.46 -6.48 3.36
N TRP A 134 -22.69 -6.48 2.04
CA TRP A 134 -21.67 -6.20 1.03
C TRP A 134 -21.14 -4.77 1.10
N LEU A 135 -22.01 -3.80 1.30
CA LEU A 135 -21.61 -2.41 1.46
C LEU A 135 -20.73 -2.21 2.70
N SER A 136 -21.07 -2.86 3.82
CA SER A 136 -20.25 -2.80 5.04
C SER A 136 -18.88 -3.44 4.86
N LEU A 137 -18.80 -4.58 4.17
CA LEU A 137 -17.52 -5.22 3.86
C LEU A 137 -16.66 -4.35 2.94
N PHE A 138 -17.27 -3.69 1.97
CA PHE A 138 -16.55 -2.77 1.08
C PHE A 138 -15.97 -1.58 1.85
N TRP A 139 -16.75 -0.97 2.74
CA TRP A 139 -16.28 0.11 3.63
C TRP A 139 -15.19 -0.38 4.57
N LEU A 140 -15.30 -1.58 5.13
CA LEU A 140 -14.25 -2.19 5.95
C LEU A 140 -12.92 -2.27 5.20
N VAL A 141 -12.94 -2.72 3.95
CA VAL A 141 -11.74 -2.78 3.11
C VAL A 141 -11.17 -1.39 2.86
N GLY A 142 -12.02 -0.40 2.53
CA GLY A 142 -11.60 0.98 2.29
C GLY A 142 -10.96 1.63 3.52
N LEU A 143 -11.62 1.54 4.67
CA LEU A 143 -11.13 2.07 5.94
C LEU A 143 -9.84 1.38 6.39
N PHE A 144 -9.73 0.08 6.16
CA PHE A 144 -8.50 -0.65 6.44
C PHE A 144 -7.32 -0.10 5.63
N TRP A 145 -7.51 0.19 4.33
CA TRP A 145 -6.42 0.75 3.52
C TRP A 145 -6.04 2.18 3.93
N VAL A 146 -7.00 2.99 4.39
CA VAL A 146 -6.70 4.30 5.00
C VAL A 146 -5.86 4.11 6.26
N ALA A 147 -6.25 3.21 7.16
CA ALA A 147 -5.47 2.89 8.35
C ALA A 147 -4.07 2.34 8.01
N ASN A 148 -3.97 1.52 6.95
CA ASN A 148 -2.68 1.03 6.45
C ASN A 148 -1.79 2.17 5.93
N LEU A 149 -2.35 3.13 5.22
CA LEU A 149 -1.60 4.30 4.76
C LEU A 149 -1.09 5.14 5.94
N ILE A 150 -1.92 5.37 6.95
CA ILE A 150 -1.50 6.04 8.19
C ILE A 150 -0.36 5.28 8.86
N MET A 151 -0.47 3.95 8.99
CA MET A 151 0.59 3.11 9.55
C MET A 151 1.90 3.22 8.76
N LEU A 152 1.85 3.26 7.44
CA LEU A 152 3.03 3.44 6.59
C LEU A 152 3.68 4.80 6.83
N PHE A 153 2.92 5.88 6.96
CA PHE A 153 3.45 7.22 7.24
C PHE A 153 4.02 7.35 8.65
N THR A 154 3.40 6.71 9.64
CA THR A 154 3.79 6.87 11.05
C THR A 154 4.87 5.91 11.52
N LEU A 155 4.98 4.72 10.94
CA LEU A 155 5.96 3.71 11.34
C LEU A 155 6.96 3.36 10.25
N ALA A 156 6.51 3.14 9.01
CA ALA A 156 7.38 2.62 7.97
C ALA A 156 8.30 3.69 7.38
N ILE A 157 7.79 4.87 7.03
CA ILE A 157 8.59 5.97 6.49
C ILE A 157 9.64 6.45 7.50
N PRO A 158 9.32 6.73 8.79
CA PRO A 158 10.33 7.11 9.77
C PRO A 158 11.43 6.07 9.96
N SER A 159 11.12 4.77 9.81
CA SER A 159 12.10 3.70 9.96
C SER A 159 13.21 3.69 8.90
N ILE A 160 13.00 4.34 7.76
CA ILE A 160 13.99 4.44 6.68
C ILE A 160 14.70 5.79 6.62
N LEU A 161 14.25 6.79 7.41
CA LEU A 161 14.89 8.11 7.47
C LEU A 161 16.24 8.04 8.22
N PRO A 162 17.22 8.90 7.87
CA PRO A 162 18.47 9.02 8.60
C PRO A 162 18.25 9.63 9.99
N GLU A 163 19.06 9.25 10.97
CA GLU A 163 18.96 9.75 12.35
C GLU A 163 19.14 11.27 12.49
N SER A 164 19.92 11.89 11.61
CA SER A 164 20.10 13.33 11.56
C SER A 164 18.79 14.10 11.26
N ALA A 165 17.90 13.54 10.46
CA ALA A 165 16.61 14.15 10.16
C ALA A 165 15.64 14.09 11.36
N ILE A 166 15.76 13.06 12.21
CA ILE A 166 14.90 12.87 13.38
C ILE A 166 15.32 13.83 14.50
N ASN A 167 16.63 14.02 14.71
CA ASN A 167 17.15 14.92 15.75
C ASN A 167 16.84 16.40 15.47
N ASN A 168 16.86 16.85 14.22
CA ASN A 168 16.50 18.21 13.87
C ASN A 168 15.04 18.54 14.19
N GLN A 169 14.10 17.61 13.98
CA GLN A 169 12.69 17.80 14.33
C GLN A 169 12.44 17.88 15.84
N SER A 170 13.24 17.17 16.65
CA SER A 170 13.13 17.24 18.12
C SER A 170 13.71 18.54 18.68
N THR A 171 14.72 19.12 18.05
CA THR A 171 15.34 20.39 18.44
C THR A 171 14.46 21.58 18.11
N GLU A 172 13.83 21.61 16.92
CA GLU A 172 12.87 22.68 16.55
C GLU A 172 11.66 22.72 17.49
N ARG A 173 11.13 21.54 17.87
CA ARG A 173 9.98 21.43 18.77
C ARG A 173 10.28 21.88 20.22
N SER A 174 11.55 21.85 20.66
CA SER A 174 11.96 22.29 21.99
C SER A 174 12.31 23.80 22.04
N THR A 175 12.44 24.46 20.90
CA THR A 175 12.71 25.92 20.82
C THR A 175 11.41 26.75 20.75
N ASP A 176 10.27 26.11 20.46
CA ASP A 176 8.95 26.77 20.36
C ASP A 176 8.10 26.66 21.64
N LEU A 177 8.69 26.18 22.76
CA LEU A 177 8.10 26.13 24.11
C LEU A 177 8.84 27.05 25.07
#